data_2c7d936b966f545459be33a41ee01bd5
#
_entry.id   2c7d936b966f545459be33a41ee01bd5
#
_cell.length_a   1.000
_cell.length_b   1.000
_cell.length_c   1.000
_cell.angle_alpha   90.00
_cell.angle_beta   90.00
_cell.angle_gamma   90.00
#
_symmetry.space_group_name_H-M   'P 1'
#
loop_
_entity.id
_entity.type
_entity.pdbx_description
1 polymer ?
#
loop_
_entity_poly.entity_id
_entity_poly.type
_entity_poly.pdbx_seq_one_letter_code
_entity_poly.pdbx_strand_id
1 'polypeptide(L)'
;NRAVILAADYASNGIYNFLIPLRAHFRKKTSLNPIILLLERRPDVAFLDAISFFPLIYWMLGSIDCLDDLLRAGINLAENVVVVNKELNNSAEEDTLSDCNTIVAVQTMFKFFPNIKIITELSQSSNMRFMQFRARDAYALHLSKMEKREKERGSHISYMFRLPFAAGSVFSASMLDTLLYQAFVKDYLITFVRLLLGVDQAPGSGFLTSMKIGKQDLWIRTYGRLYQKLCSTTCEIPIGIYRTIDTSNMEPGNNFSLNISDDPKEGHSNLIERAEIAQLVRSRMQSLALPPEDYDDVSEKRNSLSFVIINPSCDLKLEEGDI
;
A
#
# COMPACT_ATOMS: atom_id res chain seq x y z
N ASN A 1 15.84 -10.47 3.93
CA ASN A 1 14.57 -9.85 4.34
C ASN A 1 14.54 -8.43 3.78
N ARG A 2 13.50 -8.10 3.06
CA ARG A 2 13.33 -6.77 2.46
C ARG A 2 12.86 -5.79 3.54
N ALA A 3 13.37 -4.55 3.51
CA ALA A 3 13.03 -3.55 4.51
C ALA A 3 11.63 -2.95 4.30
N VAL A 4 11.09 -2.39 5.38
CA VAL A 4 9.91 -1.52 5.35
C VAL A 4 10.34 -0.13 5.77
N ILE A 5 10.04 0.89 4.98
CA ILE A 5 10.32 2.28 5.33
C ILE A 5 9.01 2.93 5.78
N LEU A 6 9.00 3.55 6.94
CA LEU A 6 7.93 4.42 7.41
C LEU A 6 8.43 5.86 7.39
N ALA A 7 7.84 6.68 6.54
CA ALA A 7 8.17 8.09 6.42
C ALA A 7 7.11 8.95 7.10
N ALA A 8 7.51 9.81 8.02
CA ALA A 8 6.66 10.73 8.76
C ALA A 8 7.41 12.01 9.10
N ASP A 9 6.69 13.10 9.35
CA ASP A 9 7.28 14.37 9.75
C ASP A 9 7.94 14.27 11.13
N TYR A 10 7.25 13.65 12.07
CA TYR A 10 7.70 13.52 13.46
C TYR A 10 7.28 12.19 14.08
N ALA A 11 7.91 11.87 15.19
CA ALA A 11 7.62 10.66 15.97
C ALA A 11 6.32 10.84 16.76
N SER A 12 5.21 10.43 16.18
CA SER A 12 3.89 10.43 16.82
C SER A 12 3.63 9.12 17.57
N ASN A 13 2.69 9.15 18.52
CA ASN A 13 2.22 7.95 19.20
C ASN A 13 1.58 6.93 18.23
N GLY A 14 1.09 7.37 17.07
CA GLY A 14 0.57 6.50 16.02
C GLY A 14 1.59 5.50 15.48
N ILE A 15 2.88 5.84 15.54
CA ILE A 15 3.97 4.94 15.10
C ILE A 15 4.00 3.67 15.94
N TYR A 16 3.72 3.73 17.26
CA TYR A 16 3.64 2.52 18.08
C TYR A 16 2.55 1.57 17.61
N ASN A 17 1.38 2.09 17.25
CA ASN A 17 0.27 1.30 16.73
C ASN A 17 0.62 0.63 15.39
N PHE A 18 1.52 1.22 14.61
CA PHE A 18 2.06 0.60 13.41
C PHE A 18 3.11 -0.48 13.75
N LEU A 19 3.97 -0.25 14.73
CA LEU A 19 5.07 -1.16 15.08
C LEU A 19 4.57 -2.41 15.82
N ILE A 20 3.62 -2.28 16.75
CA ILE A 20 3.12 -3.36 17.59
C ILE A 20 2.67 -4.58 16.78
N PRO A 21 1.78 -4.47 15.77
CA PRO A 21 1.36 -5.62 14.99
C PRO A 21 2.48 -6.27 14.19
N LEU A 22 3.45 -5.49 13.74
CA LEU A 22 4.61 -5.98 12.98
C LEU A 22 5.66 -6.67 13.86
N ARG A 23 5.56 -6.51 15.18
CA ARG A 23 6.45 -7.12 16.18
C ARG A 23 5.70 -8.02 17.17
N ALA A 24 4.48 -8.39 16.82
CA ALA A 24 3.63 -9.23 17.64
C ALA A 24 4.28 -10.60 17.95
N HIS A 25 3.96 -11.16 19.11
CA HIS A 25 4.56 -12.38 19.64
C HIS A 25 4.37 -13.63 18.76
N PHE A 26 3.30 -13.67 17.95
CA PHE A 26 3.02 -14.77 17.02
C PHE A 26 3.90 -14.74 15.75
N ARG A 27 4.64 -13.65 15.50
CA ARG A 27 5.54 -13.56 14.36
C ARG A 27 6.87 -14.24 14.65
N LYS A 28 7.32 -15.09 13.71
CA LYS A 28 8.61 -15.77 13.83
C LYS A 28 9.75 -14.74 13.74
N LYS A 29 10.72 -14.78 14.64
CA LYS A 29 11.89 -13.87 14.63
C LYS A 29 12.66 -13.89 13.30
N THR A 30 12.71 -15.04 12.63
CA THR A 30 13.37 -15.23 11.32
C THR A 30 12.62 -14.58 10.16
N SER A 31 11.35 -14.25 10.32
CA SER A 31 10.51 -13.62 9.29
C SER A 31 10.34 -12.11 9.48
N LEU A 32 10.97 -11.53 10.52
CA LEU A 32 10.87 -10.09 10.76
C LEU A 32 11.67 -9.32 9.70
N ASN A 33 11.03 -8.32 9.13
CA ASN A 33 11.66 -7.36 8.22
C ASN A 33 12.21 -6.16 9.01
N PRO A 34 13.39 -5.63 8.65
CA PRO A 34 13.86 -4.37 9.20
C PRO A 34 12.85 -3.25 8.92
N ILE A 35 12.61 -2.39 9.91
CA ILE A 35 11.78 -1.19 9.77
C ILE A 35 12.69 0.02 9.93
N ILE A 36 12.66 0.91 8.96
CA ILE A 36 13.41 2.17 8.97
C ILE A 36 12.40 3.30 9.09
N LEU A 37 12.51 4.06 10.19
CA LEU A 37 11.73 5.27 10.42
C LEU A 37 12.49 6.45 9.79
N LEU A 38 11.98 6.99 8.69
CA LEU A 38 12.50 8.19 8.04
C LEU A 38 11.70 9.38 8.59
N LEU A 39 12.33 10.19 9.43
CA LEU A 39 11.68 11.28 10.16
C LEU A 39 12.31 12.63 9.77
N GLU A 40 11.49 13.65 9.52
CA GLU A 40 11.98 14.99 9.22
C GLU A 40 12.43 15.72 10.50
N ARG A 41 11.82 15.41 11.63
CA ARG A 41 12.17 15.98 12.93
C ARG A 41 12.80 14.92 13.84
N ARG A 42 13.78 15.36 14.60
CA ARG A 42 14.43 14.47 15.58
C ARG A 42 13.43 14.01 16.65
N PRO A 43 13.29 12.69 16.87
CA PRO A 43 12.44 12.16 17.91
C PRO A 43 12.99 12.51 19.30
N ASP A 44 12.10 12.55 20.29
CA ASP A 44 12.47 12.74 21.67
C ASP A 44 13.12 11.49 22.28
N VAL A 45 13.76 11.65 23.44
CA VAL A 45 14.46 10.54 24.10
C VAL A 45 13.48 9.47 24.55
N ALA A 46 12.29 9.85 25.02
CA ALA A 46 11.29 8.90 25.49
C ALA A 46 10.80 8.00 24.36
N PHE A 47 10.61 8.55 23.16
CA PHE A 47 10.28 7.76 21.97
C PHE A 47 11.41 6.80 21.61
N LEU A 48 12.66 7.26 21.61
CA LEU A 48 13.82 6.43 21.29
C LEU A 48 13.98 5.28 22.29
N ASP A 49 13.81 5.56 23.57
CA ASP A 49 13.84 4.52 24.60
C ASP A 49 12.74 3.47 24.38
N ALA A 50 11.53 3.91 24.09
CA ALA A 50 10.42 3.01 23.84
C ALA A 50 10.63 2.13 22.61
N ILE A 51 11.13 2.66 21.49
CA ILE A 51 11.37 1.86 20.29
C ILE A 51 12.56 0.91 20.43
N SER A 52 13.49 1.17 21.36
CA SER A 52 14.66 0.32 21.60
C SER A 52 14.30 -1.10 22.04
N PHE A 53 13.11 -1.31 22.60
CA PHE A 53 12.60 -2.63 22.99
C PHE A 53 12.13 -3.48 21.81
N PHE A 54 11.92 -2.87 20.64
CA PHE A 54 11.48 -3.59 19.45
C PHE A 54 12.67 -4.01 18.58
N PRO A 55 12.75 -5.27 18.16
CA PRO A 55 13.86 -5.76 17.35
C PRO A 55 13.81 -5.19 15.91
N LEU A 56 14.98 -4.96 15.33
CA LEU A 56 15.16 -4.55 13.93
C LEU A 56 14.38 -3.28 13.56
N ILE A 57 14.34 -2.30 14.46
CA ILE A 57 13.83 -0.96 14.18
C ILE A 57 14.99 0.01 14.20
N TYR A 58 15.06 0.80 13.14
CA TYR A 58 16.08 1.83 12.95
C TYR A 58 15.40 3.15 12.64
N TRP A 59 16.07 4.25 12.90
CA TRP A 59 15.57 5.56 12.55
C TRP A 59 16.67 6.42 11.95
N MET A 60 16.27 7.37 11.10
CA MET A 60 17.16 8.38 10.55
C MET A 60 16.41 9.68 10.28
N LEU A 61 17.15 10.79 10.27
CA LEU A 61 16.62 12.07 9.81
C LEU A 61 16.69 12.14 8.30
N GLY A 62 15.61 12.61 7.68
CA GLY A 62 15.51 12.80 6.24
C GLY A 62 14.08 13.03 5.78
N SER A 63 13.93 13.41 4.53
CA SER A 63 12.65 13.70 3.90
C SER A 63 12.39 12.79 2.71
N ILE A 64 11.11 12.47 2.48
CA ILE A 64 10.66 11.75 1.28
C ILE A 64 10.84 12.56 -0.01
N ASP A 65 10.99 13.87 0.10
CA ASP A 65 11.23 14.75 -1.04
C ASP A 65 12.69 14.72 -1.51
N CYS A 66 13.60 14.14 -0.69
CA CYS A 66 15.02 14.06 -0.96
C CYS A 66 15.42 12.65 -1.42
N LEU A 67 15.85 12.53 -2.68
CA LEU A 67 16.29 11.25 -3.25
C LEU A 67 17.45 10.63 -2.46
N ASP A 68 18.39 11.44 -1.99
CA ASP A 68 19.56 10.95 -1.23
C ASP A 68 19.16 10.36 0.12
N ASP A 69 18.17 10.94 0.79
CA ASP A 69 17.65 10.42 2.05
C ASP A 69 16.90 9.11 1.85
N LEU A 70 16.12 9.00 0.77
CA LEU A 70 15.47 7.75 0.38
C LEU A 70 16.49 6.65 0.07
N LEU A 71 17.56 6.97 -0.66
CA LEU A 71 18.63 6.02 -0.96
C LEU A 71 19.38 5.59 0.30
N ARG A 72 19.68 6.52 1.21
CA ARG A 72 20.29 6.20 2.53
C ARG A 72 19.37 5.36 3.40
N ALA A 73 18.06 5.59 3.33
CA ALA A 73 17.07 4.75 4.01
C ALA A 73 16.97 3.33 3.41
N GLY A 74 17.63 3.07 2.28
CA GLY A 74 17.66 1.78 1.64
C GLY A 74 16.41 1.48 0.81
N ILE A 75 15.84 2.50 0.16
CA ILE A 75 14.62 2.33 -0.64
C ILE A 75 14.80 1.30 -1.76
N ASN A 76 15.99 1.19 -2.34
CA ASN A 76 16.34 0.18 -3.35
C ASN A 76 16.25 -1.28 -2.82
N LEU A 77 16.34 -1.46 -1.50
CA LEU A 77 16.22 -2.76 -0.83
C LEU A 77 14.88 -2.93 -0.11
N ALA A 78 14.04 -1.92 -0.12
CA ALA A 78 12.74 -1.94 0.53
C ALA A 78 11.70 -2.74 -0.25
N GLU A 79 10.78 -3.36 0.47
CA GLU A 79 9.60 -3.99 -0.12
C GLU A 79 8.41 -3.04 -0.13
N ASN A 80 8.26 -2.31 0.96
CA ASN A 80 7.15 -1.38 1.17
C ASN A 80 7.66 -0.04 1.71
N VAL A 81 7.04 1.04 1.26
CA VAL A 81 7.19 2.37 1.83
C VAL A 81 5.82 2.84 2.31
N VAL A 82 5.73 3.20 3.57
CA VAL A 82 4.52 3.77 4.17
C VAL A 82 4.76 5.25 4.37
N VAL A 83 3.92 6.07 3.76
CA VAL A 83 4.00 7.53 3.85
C VAL A 83 2.84 8.03 4.69
N VAL A 84 3.17 8.57 5.85
CA VAL A 84 2.22 9.28 6.72
C VAL A 84 2.02 10.68 6.16
N ASN A 85 0.77 11.14 6.14
CA ASN A 85 0.48 12.47 5.62
C ASN A 85 1.20 13.56 6.42
N LYS A 86 1.78 14.53 5.73
CA LYS A 86 2.44 15.67 6.37
C LYS A 86 1.37 16.58 6.97
N GLU A 87 1.48 16.87 8.27
CA GLU A 87 0.64 17.87 8.90
C GLU A 87 0.97 19.25 8.34
N LEU A 88 0.01 19.88 7.71
CA LEU A 88 0.11 21.30 7.37
C LEU A 88 0.02 22.11 8.66
N ASN A 89 1.10 22.81 8.99
CA ASN A 89 1.10 23.76 10.09
C ASN A 89 -0.02 24.78 9.88
N ASN A 90 -1.12 24.63 10.64
CA ASN A 90 -2.11 25.65 11.06
C ASN A 90 -2.33 26.90 10.17
N SER A 91 -2.40 26.79 8.87
CA SER A 91 -3.06 27.81 8.09
C SER A 91 -4.43 27.25 7.66
N ALA A 92 -5.49 27.96 8.02
CA ALA A 92 -6.85 27.71 7.60
C ALA A 92 -7.06 27.87 6.08
N GLU A 93 -6.00 27.67 5.31
CA GLU A 93 -5.97 27.79 3.87
C GLU A 93 -6.37 26.45 3.24
N GLU A 94 -7.60 26.49 2.75
CA GLU A 94 -8.20 25.57 1.78
C GLU A 94 -7.90 24.07 1.94
N ASP A 95 -8.87 23.33 2.43
CA ASP A 95 -8.90 21.84 2.51
C ASP A 95 -8.44 21.13 1.22
N THR A 96 -8.46 21.82 0.09
CA THR A 96 -8.08 21.30 -1.22
C THR A 96 -6.57 21.08 -1.40
N LEU A 97 -5.74 21.79 -0.63
CA LEU A 97 -4.27 21.71 -0.70
C LEU A 97 -3.64 20.82 0.37
N SER A 98 -4.46 20.32 1.28
CA SER A 98 -3.97 19.59 2.47
C SER A 98 -3.05 18.39 2.17
N ASP A 99 -3.22 17.72 1.03
CA ASP A 99 -2.47 16.53 0.65
C ASP A 99 -1.42 16.77 -0.46
N CYS A 100 -1.27 18.00 -0.96
CA CYS A 100 -0.47 18.29 -2.14
C CYS A 100 0.98 17.82 -2.01
N ASN A 101 1.64 18.13 -0.90
CA ASN A 101 3.03 17.76 -0.68
C ASN A 101 3.23 16.26 -0.65
N THR A 102 2.34 15.56 0.05
CA THR A 102 2.36 14.09 0.11
C THR A 102 2.14 13.47 -1.26
N ILE A 103 1.18 13.99 -2.04
CA ILE A 103 0.87 13.49 -3.40
C ILE A 103 2.08 13.68 -4.32
N VAL A 104 2.68 14.87 -4.35
CA VAL A 104 3.84 15.17 -5.20
C VAL A 104 5.04 14.30 -4.83
N ALA A 105 5.33 14.16 -3.53
CA ALA A 105 6.42 13.32 -3.05
C ALA A 105 6.23 11.84 -3.46
N VAL A 106 5.03 11.31 -3.29
CA VAL A 106 4.73 9.91 -3.65
C VAL A 106 4.76 9.71 -5.16
N GLN A 107 4.26 10.66 -5.96
CA GLN A 107 4.37 10.60 -7.42
C GLN A 107 5.84 10.60 -7.89
N THR A 108 6.66 11.43 -7.28
CA THR A 108 8.10 11.50 -7.56
C THR A 108 8.79 10.19 -7.18
N MET A 109 8.48 9.67 -5.99
CA MET A 109 9.00 8.38 -5.53
C MET A 109 8.60 7.24 -6.46
N PHE A 110 7.36 7.20 -6.92
CA PHE A 110 6.89 6.21 -7.89
C PHE A 110 7.62 6.30 -9.24
N LYS A 111 7.97 7.51 -9.70
CA LYS A 111 8.77 7.70 -10.91
C LYS A 111 10.18 7.13 -10.76
N PHE A 112 10.83 7.34 -9.61
CA PHE A 112 12.17 6.83 -9.36
C PHE A 112 12.18 5.31 -9.08
N PHE A 113 11.20 4.81 -8.32
CA PHE A 113 11.16 3.43 -7.83
C PHE A 113 9.80 2.75 -8.14
N PRO A 114 9.48 2.46 -9.40
CA PRO A 114 8.15 1.97 -9.80
C PRO A 114 7.81 0.56 -9.29
N ASN A 115 8.81 -0.19 -8.82
CA ASN A 115 8.64 -1.55 -8.32
C ASN A 115 8.25 -1.62 -6.83
N ILE A 116 8.40 -0.52 -6.10
CA ILE A 116 8.13 -0.49 -4.67
C ILE A 116 6.63 -0.34 -4.44
N LYS A 117 6.12 -1.07 -3.45
CA LYS A 117 4.75 -0.88 -2.97
C LYS A 117 4.72 0.33 -2.04
N ILE A 118 4.00 1.36 -2.42
CA ILE A 118 3.83 2.57 -1.63
C ILE A 118 2.43 2.55 -1.03
N ILE A 119 2.33 2.75 0.28
CA ILE A 119 1.09 2.89 1.03
C ILE A 119 1.05 4.32 1.56
N THR A 120 0.03 5.08 1.21
CA THR A 120 -0.02 6.50 1.51
C THR A 120 -1.26 6.85 2.31
N GLU A 121 -1.07 7.61 3.38
CA GLU A 121 -2.14 8.27 4.11
C GLU A 121 -2.43 9.64 3.47
N LEU A 122 -3.71 9.95 3.30
CA LEU A 122 -4.22 11.25 2.86
C LEU A 122 -5.24 11.78 3.87
N SER A 123 -5.41 13.09 3.94
CA SER A 123 -6.47 13.70 4.75
C SER A 123 -7.83 13.53 4.09
N GLN A 124 -7.90 13.77 2.78
CA GLN A 124 -9.16 13.81 2.04
C GLN A 124 -9.31 12.62 1.09
N SER A 125 -10.44 11.90 1.18
CA SER A 125 -10.75 10.79 0.27
C SER A 125 -10.90 11.22 -1.20
N SER A 126 -11.29 12.48 -1.46
CA SER A 126 -11.38 13.07 -2.80
C SER A 126 -10.03 13.09 -3.51
N ASN A 127 -8.92 13.23 -2.76
CA ASN A 127 -7.57 13.34 -3.29
C ASN A 127 -6.96 12.00 -3.72
N MET A 128 -7.58 10.87 -3.37
CA MET A 128 -7.16 9.54 -3.84
C MET A 128 -7.05 9.43 -5.36
N ARG A 129 -7.84 10.22 -6.10
CA ARG A 129 -7.80 10.27 -7.57
C ARG A 129 -6.41 10.61 -8.14
N PHE A 130 -5.60 11.35 -7.38
CA PHE A 130 -4.26 11.75 -7.77
C PHE A 130 -3.21 10.67 -7.50
N MET A 131 -3.58 9.60 -6.80
CA MET A 131 -2.70 8.48 -6.48
C MET A 131 -2.74 7.38 -7.54
N GLN A 132 -3.49 7.57 -8.62
CA GLN A 132 -3.55 6.63 -9.74
C GLN A 132 -2.46 6.97 -10.76
N PHE A 133 -1.33 6.27 -10.69
CA PHE A 133 -0.17 6.56 -11.53
C PHE A 133 -0.23 5.88 -12.90
N ARG A 134 -1.14 4.93 -13.11
CA ARG A 134 -1.32 4.19 -14.35
C ARG A 134 -2.66 4.58 -14.99
N ALA A 135 -2.69 5.74 -15.64
CA ALA A 135 -3.91 6.32 -16.22
C ALA A 135 -4.48 5.56 -17.44
N ARG A 136 -3.70 4.65 -18.03
CA ARG A 136 -4.05 3.99 -19.32
C ARG A 136 -4.64 2.58 -19.16
N ASP A 137 -4.95 2.17 -17.97
CA ASP A 137 -5.54 0.87 -17.73
C ASP A 137 -7.05 0.94 -18.05
N ALA A 138 -7.51 0.14 -19.00
CA ALA A 138 -8.92 0.03 -19.36
C ALA A 138 -9.80 -0.35 -18.15
N TYR A 139 -9.24 -1.14 -17.24
CA TYR A 139 -9.89 -1.51 -15.98
C TYR A 139 -10.03 -0.31 -15.04
N ALA A 140 -9.01 0.53 -14.94
CA ALA A 140 -9.07 1.76 -14.14
C ALA A 140 -10.15 2.72 -14.66
N LEU A 141 -10.30 2.81 -15.99
CA LEU A 141 -11.37 3.59 -16.61
C LEU A 141 -12.76 3.01 -16.29
N HIS A 142 -12.90 1.69 -16.27
CA HIS A 142 -14.16 1.03 -15.89
C HIS A 142 -14.51 1.35 -14.43
N LEU A 143 -13.58 1.22 -13.50
CA LEU A 143 -13.78 1.56 -12.09
C LEU A 143 -14.12 3.03 -11.89
N SER A 144 -13.50 3.95 -12.63
CA SER A 144 -13.85 5.37 -12.61
C SER A 144 -15.30 5.63 -13.03
N LYS A 145 -15.80 4.89 -14.03
CA LYS A 145 -17.21 4.97 -14.44
C LYS A 145 -18.15 4.43 -13.34
N MET A 146 -17.75 3.36 -12.66
CA MET A 146 -18.52 2.85 -11.53
C MET A 146 -18.53 3.83 -10.36
N GLU A 147 -17.39 4.42 -10.01
CA GLU A 147 -17.31 5.46 -8.99
C GLU A 147 -18.25 6.63 -9.30
N LYS A 148 -18.24 7.10 -10.54
CA LYS A 148 -19.13 8.19 -10.98
C LYS A 148 -20.60 7.83 -10.81
N ARG A 149 -21.01 6.63 -11.24
CA ARG A 149 -22.39 6.14 -11.07
C ARG A 149 -22.82 6.04 -9.61
N GLU A 150 -21.95 5.54 -8.75
CA GLU A 150 -22.23 5.44 -7.31
C GLU A 150 -22.33 6.82 -6.65
N LYS A 151 -21.49 7.76 -7.04
CA LYS A 151 -21.56 9.15 -6.60
C LYS A 151 -22.88 9.82 -7.05
N GLU A 152 -23.33 9.59 -8.28
CA GLU A 152 -24.61 10.07 -8.81
C GLU A 152 -25.81 9.48 -8.04
N ARG A 153 -25.66 8.27 -7.48
CA ARG A 153 -26.66 7.63 -6.59
C ARG A 153 -26.60 8.14 -5.15
N GLY A 154 -25.71 9.08 -4.84
CA GLY A 154 -25.54 9.64 -3.49
C GLY A 154 -24.74 8.75 -2.54
N SER A 155 -23.98 7.78 -3.05
CA SER A 155 -23.13 6.94 -2.24
C SER A 155 -21.95 7.72 -1.64
N HIS A 156 -21.78 7.66 -0.33
CA HIS A 156 -20.65 8.28 0.38
C HIS A 156 -19.37 7.44 0.32
N ILE A 157 -19.45 6.20 -0.17
CA ILE A 157 -18.31 5.26 -0.25
C ILE A 157 -17.87 4.99 -1.69
N SER A 158 -18.15 5.91 -2.60
CA SER A 158 -17.79 5.78 -4.02
C SER A 158 -16.28 5.57 -4.25
N TYR A 159 -15.44 6.03 -3.33
CA TYR A 159 -13.99 5.87 -3.38
C TYR A 159 -13.51 4.41 -3.34
N MET A 160 -14.32 3.48 -2.84
CA MET A 160 -13.95 2.06 -2.81
C MET A 160 -13.74 1.46 -4.21
N PHE A 161 -14.31 2.08 -5.24
CA PHE A 161 -14.10 1.70 -6.63
C PHE A 161 -12.81 2.29 -7.24
N ARG A 162 -12.06 3.08 -6.48
CA ARG A 162 -10.75 3.56 -6.92
C ARG A 162 -9.71 2.47 -6.76
N LEU A 163 -8.95 2.27 -7.82
CA LEU A 163 -7.94 1.23 -7.84
C LEU A 163 -6.89 1.36 -6.71
N PRO A 164 -6.33 2.53 -6.40
CA PRO A 164 -5.37 2.66 -5.30
C PRO A 164 -5.95 2.25 -3.94
N PHE A 165 -7.23 2.53 -3.70
CA PHE A 165 -7.92 2.09 -2.48
C PHE A 165 -8.16 0.58 -2.49
N ALA A 166 -8.69 0.03 -3.58
CA ALA A 166 -8.93 -1.42 -3.72
C ALA A 166 -7.65 -2.25 -3.61
N ALA A 167 -6.51 -1.68 -4.04
CA ALA A 167 -5.19 -2.28 -3.89
C ALA A 167 -4.60 -2.15 -2.47
N GLY A 168 -5.21 -1.38 -1.57
CA GLY A 168 -4.66 -1.08 -0.26
C GLY A 168 -3.45 -0.14 -0.28
N SER A 169 -3.28 0.62 -1.37
CA SER A 169 -2.15 1.55 -1.54
C SER A 169 -2.42 2.95 -0.98
N VAL A 170 -3.68 3.28 -0.69
CA VAL A 170 -4.05 4.57 -0.14
C VAL A 170 -5.12 4.44 0.91
N PHE A 171 -5.00 5.24 1.96
CA PHE A 171 -5.98 5.40 3.02
C PHE A 171 -6.23 6.89 3.25
N SER A 172 -7.44 7.27 3.65
CA SER A 172 -7.75 8.65 3.98
C SER A 172 -8.27 8.78 5.41
N ALA A 173 -7.76 9.75 6.14
CA ALA A 173 -8.19 10.05 7.50
C ALA A 173 -9.70 10.38 7.57
N SER A 174 -10.26 11.02 6.53
CA SER A 174 -11.70 11.32 6.47
C SER A 174 -12.61 10.08 6.49
N MET A 175 -12.06 8.89 6.22
CA MET A 175 -12.82 7.62 6.35
C MET A 175 -13.06 7.25 7.82
N LEU A 176 -12.25 7.75 8.76
CA LEU A 176 -12.41 7.49 10.18
C LEU A 176 -13.72 8.08 10.71
N ASP A 177 -14.21 9.18 10.14
CA ASP A 177 -15.51 9.78 10.52
C ASP A 177 -16.66 8.78 10.34
N THR A 178 -16.64 8.04 9.22
CA THR A 178 -17.62 6.97 8.97
C THR A 178 -17.48 5.84 9.97
N LEU A 179 -16.24 5.43 10.30
CA LEU A 179 -16.01 4.39 11.30
C LEU A 179 -16.45 4.83 12.71
N LEU A 180 -16.21 6.08 13.09
CA LEU A 180 -16.66 6.64 14.36
C LEU A 180 -18.18 6.63 14.47
N TYR A 181 -18.87 7.07 13.42
CA TYR A 181 -20.33 7.01 13.37
C TYR A 181 -20.86 5.58 13.49
N GLN A 182 -20.27 4.65 12.74
CA GLN A 182 -20.64 3.22 12.81
C GLN A 182 -20.34 2.62 14.19
N ALA A 183 -19.27 3.05 14.86
CA ALA A 183 -18.92 2.60 16.19
C ALA A 183 -19.96 3.04 17.25
N PHE A 184 -20.58 4.20 17.06
CA PHE A 184 -21.70 4.64 17.91
C PHE A 184 -22.94 3.75 17.76
N VAL A 185 -23.19 3.23 16.55
CA VAL A 185 -24.35 2.38 16.26
C VAL A 185 -24.10 0.90 16.61
N LYS A 186 -22.83 0.45 16.50
CA LYS A 186 -22.42 -0.95 16.64
C LYS A 186 -21.31 -1.08 17.68
N ASP A 187 -21.66 -1.49 18.89
CA ASP A 187 -20.73 -1.57 20.04
C ASP A 187 -19.49 -2.45 19.80
N TYR A 188 -19.61 -3.47 18.95
CA TYR A 188 -18.52 -4.40 18.65
C TYR A 188 -17.49 -3.88 17.63
N LEU A 189 -17.77 -2.77 16.93
CA LEU A 189 -16.96 -2.33 15.79
C LEU A 189 -15.54 -1.96 16.22
N ILE A 190 -15.37 -1.24 17.31
CA ILE A 190 -14.04 -0.85 17.81
C ILE A 190 -13.22 -2.09 18.15
N THR A 191 -13.80 -3.06 18.86
CA THR A 191 -13.13 -4.31 19.22
C THR A 191 -12.75 -5.10 17.98
N PHE A 192 -13.62 -5.16 16.98
CA PHE A 192 -13.36 -5.85 15.73
C PHE A 192 -12.22 -5.19 14.93
N VAL A 193 -12.21 -3.86 14.82
CA VAL A 193 -11.13 -3.12 14.14
C VAL A 193 -9.79 -3.31 14.87
N ARG A 194 -9.77 -3.24 16.20
CA ARG A 194 -8.58 -3.50 17.01
C ARG A 194 -8.02 -4.91 16.79
N LEU A 195 -8.91 -5.91 16.69
CA LEU A 195 -8.55 -7.29 16.38
C LEU A 195 -7.91 -7.39 14.98
N LEU A 196 -8.53 -6.81 13.96
CA LEU A 196 -8.00 -6.80 12.59
C LEU A 196 -6.64 -6.10 12.50
N LEU A 197 -6.47 -5.00 13.22
CA LEU A 197 -5.20 -4.26 13.27
C LEU A 197 -4.12 -4.99 14.09
N GLY A 198 -4.46 -6.01 14.87
CA GLY A 198 -3.52 -6.72 15.72
C GLY A 198 -2.96 -5.87 16.86
N VAL A 199 -3.71 -4.87 17.32
CA VAL A 199 -3.30 -3.98 18.42
C VAL A 199 -3.45 -4.69 19.76
N ASP A 200 -4.47 -5.53 19.90
CA ASP A 200 -4.72 -6.29 21.12
C ASP A 200 -3.83 -7.55 21.15
N GLN A 201 -2.93 -7.61 22.10
CA GLN A 201 -1.95 -8.68 22.28
C GLN A 201 -2.28 -9.59 23.46
N ALA A 202 -3.50 -9.59 23.95
CA ALA A 202 -3.92 -10.43 25.06
C ALA A 202 -3.75 -11.93 24.72
N PRO A 203 -3.28 -12.77 25.66
CA PRO A 203 -3.21 -14.21 25.45
C PRO A 203 -4.60 -14.78 25.06
N GLY A 204 -4.66 -15.52 23.94
CA GLY A 204 -5.90 -16.08 23.41
C GLY A 204 -6.73 -15.11 22.54
N SER A 205 -6.29 -13.86 22.34
CA SER A 205 -6.89 -13.00 21.33
C SER A 205 -6.56 -13.54 19.93
N GLY A 206 -7.50 -13.40 19.00
CA GLY A 206 -7.26 -13.70 17.59
C GLY A 206 -6.29 -12.68 16.97
N PHE A 207 -5.73 -13.03 15.84
CA PHE A 207 -4.88 -12.15 15.05
C PHE A 207 -5.09 -12.39 13.56
N LEU A 208 -4.85 -11.35 12.75
CA LEU A 208 -4.91 -11.47 11.30
C LEU A 208 -3.63 -12.12 10.78
N THR A 209 -3.79 -13.17 9.96
CA THR A 209 -2.69 -13.83 9.27
C THR A 209 -2.97 -13.89 7.77
N SER A 210 -1.99 -14.29 6.98
CA SER A 210 -2.14 -14.48 5.55
C SER A 210 -1.55 -15.82 5.13
N MET A 211 -2.21 -16.47 4.16
CA MET A 211 -1.76 -17.71 3.55
C MET A 211 -1.69 -17.50 2.03
N LYS A 212 -0.55 -17.83 1.43
CA LYS A 212 -0.41 -17.79 -0.03
C LYS A 212 -0.88 -19.13 -0.63
N ILE A 213 -1.77 -19.05 -1.62
CA ILE A 213 -2.23 -20.19 -2.39
C ILE A 213 -1.13 -20.58 -3.39
N GLY A 214 -0.55 -21.74 -3.18
CA GLY A 214 0.43 -22.35 -4.08
C GLY A 214 -0.20 -23.36 -5.04
N LYS A 215 0.61 -23.88 -5.97
CA LYS A 215 0.17 -24.96 -6.90
C LYS A 215 -0.40 -26.18 -6.20
N GLN A 216 0.17 -26.52 -5.04
CA GLN A 216 -0.28 -27.62 -4.19
C GLN A 216 -1.67 -27.40 -3.57
N ASP A 217 -2.18 -26.18 -3.53
CA ASP A 217 -3.47 -25.85 -2.90
C ASP A 217 -4.59 -25.70 -3.92
N LEU A 218 -4.29 -25.65 -5.23
CA LEU A 218 -5.27 -25.46 -6.30
C LEU A 218 -6.34 -26.58 -6.38
N TRP A 219 -6.09 -27.74 -5.76
CA TRP A 219 -7.09 -28.82 -5.66
C TRP A 219 -8.32 -28.40 -4.85
N ILE A 220 -8.20 -27.38 -3.99
CA ILE A 220 -9.31 -26.84 -3.20
C ILE A 220 -10.35 -26.17 -4.10
N ARG A 221 -9.94 -25.60 -5.22
CA ARG A 221 -10.71 -25.00 -6.32
C ARG A 221 -11.47 -23.71 -5.99
N THR A 222 -12.23 -23.67 -4.89
CA THR A 222 -13.13 -22.54 -4.59
C THR A 222 -12.94 -22.01 -3.18
N TYR A 223 -13.28 -20.73 -3.01
CA TYR A 223 -13.23 -20.07 -1.70
C TYR A 223 -14.08 -20.77 -0.64
N GLY A 224 -15.30 -21.24 -0.99
CA GLY A 224 -16.15 -21.97 -0.05
C GLY A 224 -15.51 -23.25 0.48
N ARG A 225 -14.78 -23.99 -0.37
CA ARG A 225 -14.03 -25.17 0.06
C ARG A 225 -12.81 -24.81 0.92
N LEU A 226 -12.12 -23.71 0.59
CA LEU A 226 -11.03 -23.19 1.42
C LEU A 226 -11.55 -22.81 2.81
N TYR A 227 -12.67 -22.08 2.85
CA TYR A 227 -13.34 -21.70 4.10
C TYR A 227 -13.67 -22.92 4.96
N GLN A 228 -14.34 -23.92 4.37
CA GLN A 228 -14.70 -25.15 5.07
C GLN A 228 -13.46 -25.89 5.59
N LYS A 229 -12.40 -25.99 4.78
CA LYS A 229 -11.15 -26.66 5.17
C LYS A 229 -10.50 -25.96 6.35
N LEU A 230 -10.27 -24.64 6.28
CA LEU A 230 -9.57 -23.90 7.32
C LEU A 230 -10.37 -23.86 8.62
N CYS A 231 -11.68 -23.62 8.55
CA CYS A 231 -12.52 -23.65 9.75
C CYS A 231 -12.53 -25.02 10.44
N SER A 232 -12.49 -26.11 9.67
CA SER A 232 -12.55 -27.47 10.24
C SER A 232 -11.21 -28.02 10.72
N THR A 233 -10.08 -27.58 10.13
CA THR A 233 -8.75 -28.15 10.44
C THR A 233 -7.95 -27.28 11.39
N THR A 234 -7.91 -25.97 11.17
CA THR A 234 -7.08 -25.04 11.93
C THR A 234 -7.87 -24.03 12.74
N CYS A 235 -9.21 -24.05 12.66
CA CYS A 235 -10.11 -23.05 13.26
C CYS A 235 -9.82 -21.61 12.82
N GLU A 236 -9.26 -21.45 11.62
CA GLU A 236 -9.02 -20.15 10.99
C GLU A 236 -10.24 -19.73 10.16
N ILE A 237 -10.59 -18.45 10.20
CA ILE A 237 -11.74 -17.90 9.49
C ILE A 237 -11.21 -17.04 8.34
N PRO A 238 -11.29 -17.50 7.08
CA PRO A 238 -10.96 -16.65 5.94
C PRO A 238 -11.93 -15.48 5.82
N ILE A 239 -11.41 -14.26 5.70
CA ILE A 239 -12.20 -13.04 5.61
C ILE A 239 -12.19 -12.43 4.22
N GLY A 240 -11.21 -12.78 3.40
CA GLY A 240 -11.05 -12.23 2.06
C GLY A 240 -9.89 -12.85 1.31
N ILE A 241 -9.74 -12.40 0.07
CA ILE A 241 -8.64 -12.76 -0.82
C ILE A 241 -7.97 -11.50 -1.33
N TYR A 242 -6.64 -11.43 -1.24
CA TYR A 242 -5.83 -10.45 -1.94
C TYR A 242 -5.32 -11.09 -3.24
N ARG A 243 -5.81 -10.58 -4.37
CA ARG A 243 -5.50 -11.12 -5.70
C ARG A 243 -4.64 -10.15 -6.49
N THR A 244 -3.64 -10.68 -7.18
CA THR A 244 -2.81 -9.94 -8.12
C THR A 244 -2.97 -10.56 -9.49
N ILE A 245 -3.51 -9.80 -10.44
CA ILE A 245 -3.71 -10.21 -11.84
C ILE A 245 -2.61 -9.58 -12.68
N ASP A 246 -1.99 -10.37 -13.55
CA ASP A 246 -1.08 -9.86 -14.58
C ASP A 246 -1.92 -9.42 -15.79
N THR A 247 -1.93 -8.13 -16.09
CA THR A 247 -2.70 -7.55 -17.19
C THR A 247 -1.91 -7.51 -18.50
N SER A 248 -0.65 -7.97 -18.52
CA SER A 248 0.19 -7.97 -19.72
C SER A 248 -0.35 -8.87 -20.85
N ASN A 249 -1.11 -9.90 -20.51
CA ASN A 249 -1.68 -10.88 -21.43
C ASN A 249 -3.18 -10.71 -21.69
N MET A 250 -3.80 -9.66 -21.18
CA MET A 250 -5.19 -9.36 -21.51
C MET A 250 -5.26 -8.80 -22.93
N GLU A 251 -5.48 -9.67 -23.91
CA GLU A 251 -5.88 -9.25 -25.25
C GLU A 251 -7.14 -8.39 -25.16
N PRO A 252 -7.26 -7.33 -25.96
CA PRO A 252 -8.48 -6.52 -26.05
C PRO A 252 -9.56 -7.28 -26.83
N GLY A 253 -9.91 -8.46 -26.36
CA GLY A 253 -10.92 -9.34 -26.96
C GLY A 253 -12.19 -9.41 -26.12
N ASN A 254 -13.22 -8.84 -26.65
CA ASN A 254 -14.63 -8.86 -26.28
C ASN A 254 -15.11 -7.75 -25.34
N ASN A 255 -15.69 -6.75 -25.98
CA ASN A 255 -16.66 -5.74 -25.53
C ASN A 255 -16.18 -4.40 -24.96
N PHE A 256 -14.90 -4.05 -25.01
CA PHE A 256 -14.49 -2.67 -24.78
C PHE A 256 -13.59 -2.16 -25.91
N SER A 257 -14.21 -1.93 -27.05
CA SER A 257 -13.61 -1.22 -28.18
C SER A 257 -13.54 0.27 -27.83
N LEU A 258 -12.46 0.69 -27.18
CA LEU A 258 -12.02 2.07 -27.22
C LEU A 258 -10.77 2.10 -28.10
N ASN A 259 -10.95 2.54 -29.35
CA ASN A 259 -9.87 2.94 -30.23
C ASN A 259 -9.12 4.12 -29.60
N ILE A 260 -8.18 3.82 -28.72
CA ILE A 260 -7.14 4.76 -28.35
C ILE A 260 -5.96 4.41 -29.23
N SER A 261 -5.77 5.22 -30.26
CA SER A 261 -4.58 5.18 -31.11
C SER A 261 -3.34 5.21 -30.22
N ASP A 262 -2.62 4.09 -30.15
CA ASP A 262 -1.26 4.05 -29.64
C ASP A 262 -0.41 4.93 -30.56
N ASP A 263 -0.13 6.15 -30.12
CA ASP A 263 0.75 7.04 -30.84
C ASP A 263 2.20 6.54 -30.56
N PRO A 264 2.91 5.98 -31.57
CA PRO A 264 4.25 5.42 -31.37
C PRO A 264 5.26 6.46 -30.89
N LYS A 265 4.95 7.76 -30.99
CA LYS A 265 5.79 8.85 -30.50
C LYS A 265 5.81 8.96 -28.96
N GLU A 266 4.72 8.62 -28.28
CA GLU A 266 4.69 8.65 -26.81
C GLU A 266 5.50 7.50 -26.18
N GLY A 267 5.61 6.35 -26.84
CA GLY A 267 6.41 5.23 -26.38
C GLY A 267 7.90 5.57 -26.30
N HIS A 268 8.44 6.26 -27.30
CA HIS A 268 9.86 6.65 -27.32
C HIS A 268 10.18 7.74 -26.29
N SER A 269 9.33 8.74 -26.11
CA SER A 269 9.54 9.78 -25.10
C SER A 269 9.58 9.21 -23.67
N ASN A 270 8.68 8.28 -23.36
CA ASN A 270 8.65 7.63 -22.04
C ASN A 270 9.88 6.74 -21.78
N LEU A 271 10.46 6.12 -22.81
CA LEU A 271 11.69 5.32 -22.70
C LEU A 271 12.90 6.20 -22.44
N ILE A 272 13.00 7.36 -23.11
CA ILE A 272 14.09 8.32 -22.90
C ILE A 272 14.01 8.91 -21.47
N GLU A 273 12.85 9.40 -21.05
CA GLU A 273 12.64 9.89 -19.68
C GLU A 273 13.03 8.83 -18.63
N ARG A 274 12.67 7.58 -18.88
CA ARG A 274 12.99 6.47 -17.97
C ARG A 274 14.48 6.19 -17.90
N ALA A 275 15.19 6.21 -19.03
CA ALA A 275 16.62 6.04 -19.08
C ALA A 275 17.39 7.17 -18.37
N GLU A 276 16.92 8.41 -18.53
CA GLU A 276 17.48 9.58 -17.83
C GLU A 276 17.29 9.47 -16.30
N ILE A 277 16.11 9.07 -15.85
CA ILE A 277 15.82 8.83 -14.44
C ILE A 277 16.73 7.74 -13.88
N ALA A 278 16.88 6.63 -14.59
CA ALA A 278 17.74 5.53 -14.17
C ALA A 278 19.21 5.95 -14.06
N GLN A 279 19.70 6.74 -15.01
CA GLN A 279 21.05 7.28 -14.96
C GLN A 279 21.23 8.24 -13.78
N LEU A 280 20.26 9.09 -13.51
CA LEU A 280 20.27 10.00 -12.36
C LEU A 280 20.37 9.21 -11.05
N VAL A 281 19.51 8.21 -10.85
CA VAL A 281 19.49 7.40 -9.62
C VAL A 281 20.82 6.67 -9.43
N ARG A 282 21.35 6.01 -10.47
CA ARG A 282 22.66 5.33 -10.42
C ARG A 282 23.80 6.28 -10.10
N SER A 283 23.81 7.47 -10.71
CA SER A 283 24.83 8.50 -10.42
C SER A 283 24.76 8.96 -8.95
N ARG A 284 23.57 9.14 -8.40
CA ARG A 284 23.41 9.50 -6.98
C ARG A 284 23.83 8.36 -6.06
N MET A 285 23.49 7.11 -6.37
CA MET A 285 23.95 5.94 -5.61
C MET A 285 25.47 5.86 -5.58
N GLN A 286 26.14 6.08 -6.71
CA GLN A 286 27.60 6.13 -6.77
C GLN A 286 28.19 7.25 -5.88
N SER A 287 27.58 8.44 -5.91
CA SER A 287 28.02 9.56 -5.06
C SER A 287 27.84 9.29 -3.55
N LEU A 288 26.92 8.42 -3.19
CA LEU A 288 26.65 7.98 -1.82
C LEU A 288 27.42 6.70 -1.43
N ALA A 289 28.30 6.21 -2.30
CA ALA A 289 29.02 4.93 -2.15
C ALA A 289 28.08 3.72 -1.96
N LEU A 290 26.89 3.75 -2.60
CA LEU A 290 25.95 2.64 -2.69
C LEU A 290 26.17 1.87 -3.99
N PRO A 291 25.98 0.53 -4.02
CA PRO A 291 26.15 -0.28 -5.21
C PRO A 291 25.06 0.03 -6.26
N PRO A 292 25.40 0.56 -7.46
CA PRO A 292 24.41 0.94 -8.47
C PRO A 292 23.66 -0.26 -9.07
N GLU A 293 24.21 -1.46 -8.95
CA GLU A 293 23.61 -2.74 -9.38
C GLU A 293 22.37 -3.12 -8.57
N ASP A 294 22.21 -2.61 -7.35
CA ASP A 294 21.04 -2.84 -6.51
C ASP A 294 19.82 -2.04 -7.00
N TYR A 295 20.00 -1.12 -7.94
CA TYR A 295 18.88 -0.40 -8.54
C TYR A 295 18.26 -1.19 -9.67
N ASP A 296 17.06 -1.71 -9.41
CA ASP A 296 16.26 -2.43 -10.40
C ASP A 296 15.51 -1.44 -11.31
N ASP A 297 16.12 -1.17 -12.46
CA ASP A 297 15.53 -0.38 -13.52
C ASP A 297 14.67 -1.28 -14.42
N VAL A 298 13.52 -1.69 -13.92
CA VAL A 298 12.58 -2.45 -14.73
C VAL A 298 11.91 -1.50 -15.72
N SER A 299 12.44 -1.47 -16.92
CA SER A 299 11.82 -0.80 -18.07
C SER A 299 10.53 -1.50 -18.52
N GLU A 300 10.34 -2.76 -18.14
CA GLU A 300 9.11 -3.50 -18.37
C GLU A 300 8.04 -3.05 -17.37
N LYS A 301 7.02 -2.41 -17.90
CA LYS A 301 5.78 -2.11 -17.17
C LYS A 301 5.26 -3.42 -16.57
N ARG A 302 5.42 -3.63 -15.26
CA ARG A 302 4.65 -4.67 -14.59
C ARG A 302 3.19 -4.26 -14.63
N ASN A 303 2.48 -4.77 -15.62
CA ASN A 303 1.03 -4.63 -15.76
C ASN A 303 0.33 -5.54 -14.74
N SER A 304 0.66 -5.41 -13.46
CA SER A 304 0.00 -6.17 -12.42
C SER A 304 -1.01 -5.30 -11.70
N LEU A 305 -2.21 -5.81 -11.55
CA LEU A 305 -3.31 -5.21 -10.83
C LEU A 305 -3.56 -6.02 -9.56
N SER A 306 -3.46 -5.38 -8.40
CA SER A 306 -3.77 -6.03 -7.12
C SER A 306 -4.99 -5.39 -6.47
N PHE A 307 -5.84 -6.22 -5.85
CA PHE A 307 -7.02 -5.75 -5.12
C PHE A 307 -7.46 -6.76 -4.07
N VAL A 308 -8.22 -6.26 -3.11
CA VAL A 308 -8.80 -7.07 -2.03
C VAL A 308 -10.25 -7.41 -2.35
N ILE A 309 -10.63 -8.67 -2.22
CA ILE A 309 -12.01 -9.15 -2.31
C ILE A 309 -12.42 -9.55 -0.89
N ILE A 310 -13.27 -8.74 -0.24
CA ILE A 310 -13.78 -9.00 1.10
C ILE A 310 -15.03 -9.88 0.99
N ASN A 311 -15.13 -10.89 1.83
CA ASN A 311 -16.25 -11.83 1.86
C ASN A 311 -16.62 -12.36 0.45
N PRO A 312 -15.69 -13.04 -0.25
CA PRO A 312 -15.91 -13.52 -1.60
C PRO A 312 -17.10 -14.49 -1.67
N SER A 313 -17.70 -14.62 -2.86
CA SER A 313 -18.67 -15.66 -3.13
C SER A 313 -18.05 -17.06 -2.89
N CYS A 314 -18.84 -17.99 -2.39
CA CYS A 314 -18.40 -19.38 -2.17
C CYS A 314 -17.88 -20.05 -3.46
N ASP A 315 -18.38 -19.64 -4.61
CA ASP A 315 -18.01 -20.16 -5.93
C ASP A 315 -16.78 -19.49 -6.55
N LEU A 316 -16.22 -18.44 -5.89
CA LEU A 316 -15.02 -17.78 -6.38
C LEU A 316 -13.90 -18.82 -6.53
N LYS A 317 -13.38 -18.95 -7.77
CA LYS A 317 -12.24 -19.82 -8.06
C LYS A 317 -10.97 -19.24 -7.48
N LEU A 318 -10.18 -20.10 -6.82
CA LEU A 318 -8.86 -19.76 -6.32
C LEU A 318 -7.85 -19.78 -7.46
N GLU A 319 -6.93 -18.85 -7.46
CA GLU A 319 -5.83 -18.73 -8.42
C GLU A 319 -4.48 -18.88 -7.71
N GLU A 320 -3.48 -19.32 -8.46
CA GLU A 320 -2.10 -19.37 -7.94
C GLU A 320 -1.61 -17.95 -7.62
N GLY A 321 -1.13 -17.75 -6.40
CA GLY A 321 -0.67 -16.45 -5.94
C GLY A 321 -1.69 -15.64 -5.15
N ASP A 322 -2.94 -16.08 -5.06
CA ASP A 322 -3.92 -15.51 -4.12
C ASP A 322 -3.37 -15.56 -2.68
N ILE A 323 -3.64 -14.52 -1.91
CA ILE A 323 -3.23 -14.42 -0.50
C ILE A 323 -4.45 -14.24 0.38
#